data_372629bd38efe7087ea4de96952b4f73
#
_entry.id   372629bd38efe7087ea4de96952b4f73
#
_cell.length_a   1.000
_cell.length_b   1.000
_cell.length_c   1.000
_cell.angle_alpha   90.00
_cell.angle_beta   90.00
_cell.angle_gamma   90.00
#
_symmetry.space_group_name_H-M   'P 1'
#
loop_
_entity.id
_entity.type
_entity.pdbx_description
1 polymer ?
#
loop_
_entity_poly.entity_id
_entity_poly.type
_entity_poly.pdbx_seq_one_letter_code
_entity_poly.pdbx_strand_id
1 'polypeptide(L)'
;YWSIDVDGNRYVDYNMGFGALFAGHMHPAVRKAVSAQLDDGTLFVTPCPSNAEVAELLAARYGFPLWRFTNSGTEATMDALRVARAATGRDKIVKVEGGYHGHHDEVMVSMKPSLDVAGPADAPYSVASSAGITKGVVGDTIVIPYNDAEALERALRGRDVAAFIVEPVMQNIGICMPQDGYLQAVREITSRYGTLLVFDEVKTGITAGWSGAAGVFGVEPDLVALAKSIGGGLPLGAFGGKREYMDEITERRVVHLGTYNGNPLCMAAAKAVLTEVCTPEVTREVIARNHELVEACRSVITQHGLPANVVEFGAKGCVTWSPEPIKNYRDYKNTDLDLAFAQWMHGINRGILLPPGLDEQWLISVMHTDEAAMTYAGVFADFVEELIR
;
A
#
# COMPACT_ATOMS: atom_id res chain seq x y z
N TYR A 1 -4.65 -12.62 -15.50
CA TYR A 1 -4.69 -13.21 -14.15
C TYR A 1 -4.02 -14.59 -14.05
N TRP A 2 -3.41 -15.11 -15.12
CA TRP A 2 -2.69 -16.36 -15.09
C TRP A 2 -1.17 -16.14 -15.02
N SER A 3 -0.49 -16.95 -14.23
CA SER A 3 0.97 -17.14 -14.25
C SER A 3 1.31 -18.57 -14.62
N ILE A 4 2.40 -18.76 -15.35
CA ILE A 4 2.89 -20.09 -15.77
C ILE A 4 4.36 -20.17 -15.32
N ASP A 5 4.69 -21.23 -14.58
CA ASP A 5 6.06 -21.44 -14.15
C ASP A 5 6.94 -22.09 -15.24
N VAL A 6 8.21 -22.28 -14.94
CA VAL A 6 9.18 -22.87 -15.91
C VAL A 6 8.89 -24.32 -16.24
N ASP A 7 8.14 -25.03 -15.42
CA ASP A 7 7.74 -26.43 -15.61
C ASP A 7 6.39 -26.54 -16.34
N GLY A 8 5.74 -25.40 -16.65
CA GLY A 8 4.48 -25.32 -17.37
C GLY A 8 3.23 -25.40 -16.49
N ASN A 9 3.37 -25.38 -15.16
CA ASN A 9 2.23 -25.32 -14.25
C ASN A 9 1.54 -23.97 -14.34
N ARG A 10 0.21 -23.96 -14.30
CA ARG A 10 -0.61 -22.76 -14.38
C ARG A 10 -1.20 -22.43 -13.03
N TYR A 11 -1.18 -21.14 -12.69
CA TYR A 11 -1.70 -20.60 -11.44
C TYR A 11 -2.66 -19.46 -11.73
N VAL A 12 -3.76 -19.38 -10.98
CA VAL A 12 -4.51 -18.14 -10.85
C VAL A 12 -3.68 -17.22 -9.94
N ASP A 13 -3.28 -16.08 -10.48
CA ASP A 13 -2.36 -15.15 -9.79
C ASP A 13 -3.15 -14.15 -8.95
N TYR A 14 -3.22 -14.38 -7.66
CA TYR A 14 -3.77 -13.45 -6.68
C TYR A 14 -2.69 -12.57 -6.02
N ASN A 15 -1.40 -12.87 -6.26
CA ASN A 15 -0.31 -12.01 -5.83
C ASN A 15 -0.31 -10.69 -6.60
N MET A 16 -0.51 -10.76 -7.92
CA MET A 16 -0.58 -9.60 -8.79
C MET A 16 0.56 -8.60 -8.54
N GLY A 17 1.79 -9.13 -8.37
CA GLY A 17 2.99 -8.33 -8.14
C GLY A 17 2.92 -7.53 -6.82
N PHE A 18 2.57 -8.17 -5.71
CA PHE A 18 2.34 -7.51 -4.42
C PHE A 18 1.32 -6.36 -4.50
N GLY A 19 0.27 -6.56 -5.29
CA GLY A 19 -0.79 -5.59 -5.47
C GLY A 19 -0.48 -4.47 -6.48
N ALA A 20 0.56 -4.62 -7.31
CA ALA A 20 0.91 -3.64 -8.34
C ALA A 20 0.10 -3.77 -9.63
N LEU A 21 -0.51 -4.93 -9.88
CA LEU A 21 -1.16 -5.26 -11.14
C LEU A 21 -2.70 -5.24 -11.04
N PHE A 22 -3.26 -4.15 -10.51
CA PHE A 22 -4.73 -3.99 -10.49
C PHE A 22 -5.32 -4.03 -11.91
N ALA A 23 -4.61 -3.49 -12.90
CA ALA A 23 -4.97 -3.62 -14.31
C ALA A 23 -4.88 -5.06 -14.84
N GLY A 24 -4.20 -5.96 -14.14
CA GLY A 24 -3.90 -7.31 -14.62
C GLY A 24 -2.63 -7.37 -15.46
N HIS A 25 -2.19 -8.59 -15.78
CA HIS A 25 -1.03 -8.81 -16.65
C HIS A 25 -1.35 -8.34 -18.07
N MET A 26 -0.59 -7.35 -18.56
CA MET A 26 -0.68 -6.84 -19.93
C MET A 26 -2.10 -6.50 -20.39
N HIS A 27 -2.80 -5.68 -19.62
CA HIS A 27 -4.12 -5.17 -20.02
C HIS A 27 -4.06 -4.55 -21.44
N PRO A 28 -5.02 -4.84 -22.34
CA PRO A 28 -4.97 -4.39 -23.73
C PRO A 28 -4.75 -2.89 -23.91
N ALA A 29 -5.41 -2.05 -23.12
CA ALA A 29 -5.23 -0.60 -23.15
C ALA A 29 -3.80 -0.18 -22.75
N VAL A 30 -3.25 -0.75 -21.67
CA VAL A 30 -1.88 -0.49 -21.22
C VAL A 30 -0.88 -0.94 -22.28
N ARG A 31 -1.04 -2.17 -22.82
CA ARG A 31 -0.19 -2.70 -23.87
C ARG A 31 -0.19 -1.79 -25.10
N LYS A 32 -1.36 -1.34 -25.54
CA LYS A 32 -1.51 -0.43 -26.70
C LYS A 32 -0.77 0.89 -26.48
N ALA A 33 -0.98 1.52 -25.31
CA ALA A 33 -0.37 2.80 -24.99
C ALA A 33 1.16 2.69 -24.90
N VAL A 34 1.67 1.66 -24.23
CA VAL A 34 3.11 1.40 -24.09
C VAL A 34 3.74 1.10 -25.46
N SER A 35 3.12 0.26 -26.29
CA SER A 35 3.64 -0.07 -27.62
C SER A 35 3.72 1.17 -28.53
N ALA A 36 2.71 2.05 -28.50
CA ALA A 36 2.76 3.28 -29.25
C ALA A 36 3.87 4.23 -28.76
N GLN A 37 4.07 4.31 -27.45
CA GLN A 37 5.13 5.18 -26.89
C GLN A 37 6.54 4.68 -27.21
N LEU A 38 6.74 3.38 -27.47
CA LEU A 38 8.05 2.86 -27.90
C LEU A 38 8.49 3.45 -29.24
N ASP A 39 7.56 3.73 -30.15
CA ASP A 39 7.85 4.34 -31.46
C ASP A 39 8.28 5.81 -31.30
N ASP A 40 7.79 6.52 -30.27
CA ASP A 40 8.10 7.92 -30.00
C ASP A 40 9.29 8.13 -29.06
N GLY A 41 9.83 7.04 -28.49
CA GLY A 41 10.96 7.06 -27.57
C GLY A 41 10.56 6.96 -26.08
N THR A 42 11.56 6.61 -25.27
CA THR A 42 11.32 6.18 -23.88
C THR A 42 11.89 7.10 -22.81
N LEU A 43 12.84 7.99 -23.16
CA LEU A 43 13.52 8.84 -22.18
C LEU A 43 14.10 10.10 -22.85
N PHE A 44 13.70 11.27 -22.37
CA PHE A 44 14.15 12.56 -22.93
C PHE A 44 14.83 13.49 -21.93
N VAL A 45 14.73 13.19 -20.62
CA VAL A 45 15.24 14.04 -19.50
C VAL A 45 14.62 15.46 -19.48
N THR A 46 13.65 15.71 -20.34
CA THR A 46 12.85 16.94 -20.41
C THR A 46 11.38 16.63 -20.17
N PRO A 47 10.61 17.55 -19.60
CA PRO A 47 9.18 17.34 -19.42
C PRO A 47 8.48 17.03 -20.75
N CYS A 48 7.64 16.01 -20.75
CA CYS A 48 6.78 15.64 -21.87
C CYS A 48 5.33 16.05 -21.57
N PRO A 49 4.47 16.28 -22.58
CA PRO A 49 3.07 16.60 -22.34
C PRO A 49 2.36 15.58 -21.43
N SER A 50 2.69 14.29 -21.56
CA SER A 50 2.15 13.22 -20.74
C SER A 50 2.42 13.37 -19.23
N ASN A 51 3.49 14.08 -18.84
CA ASN A 51 3.73 14.36 -17.42
C ASN A 51 2.64 15.27 -16.85
N ALA A 52 2.29 16.35 -17.56
CA ALA A 52 1.22 17.26 -17.15
C ALA A 52 -0.14 16.54 -17.16
N GLU A 53 -0.44 15.79 -18.22
CA GLU A 53 -1.70 15.05 -18.34
C GLU A 53 -1.91 14.05 -17.19
N VAL A 54 -0.89 13.26 -16.85
CA VAL A 54 -0.99 12.31 -15.72
C VAL A 54 -1.09 13.05 -14.37
N ALA A 55 -0.37 14.16 -14.20
CA ALA A 55 -0.49 14.97 -12.98
C ALA A 55 -1.91 15.57 -12.83
N GLU A 56 -2.52 16.03 -13.92
CA GLU A 56 -3.91 16.53 -13.94
C GLU A 56 -4.92 15.43 -13.62
N LEU A 57 -4.73 14.22 -14.15
CA LEU A 57 -5.56 13.05 -13.82
C LEU A 57 -5.47 12.68 -12.33
N LEU A 58 -4.26 12.71 -11.77
CA LEU A 58 -4.06 12.47 -10.34
C LEU A 58 -4.67 13.60 -9.51
N ALA A 59 -4.53 14.86 -9.94
CA ALA A 59 -5.14 16.00 -9.26
C ALA A 59 -6.67 15.89 -9.24
N ALA A 60 -7.29 15.54 -10.36
CA ALA A 60 -8.73 15.34 -10.44
C ALA A 60 -9.22 14.18 -9.57
N ARG A 61 -8.41 13.13 -9.42
CA ARG A 61 -8.75 11.91 -8.68
C ARG A 61 -8.57 12.06 -7.16
N TYR A 62 -7.48 12.73 -6.72
CA TYR A 62 -7.10 12.81 -5.31
C TYR A 62 -7.28 14.19 -4.69
N GLY A 63 -7.62 15.21 -5.49
CA GLY A 63 -7.87 16.57 -4.98
C GLY A 63 -6.61 17.42 -4.72
N PHE A 64 -5.39 16.88 -4.93
CA PHE A 64 -4.15 17.62 -4.71
C PHE A 64 -3.65 18.31 -5.98
N PRO A 65 -3.31 19.61 -5.92
CA PRO A 65 -3.00 20.39 -7.13
C PRO A 65 -1.62 20.14 -7.72
N LEU A 66 -0.67 19.58 -6.96
CA LEU A 66 0.71 19.41 -7.39
C LEU A 66 1.18 17.97 -7.18
N TRP A 67 1.86 17.44 -8.22
CA TRP A 67 2.37 16.08 -8.27
C TRP A 67 3.80 16.02 -8.80
N ARG A 68 4.57 15.07 -8.29
CA ARG A 68 5.90 14.69 -8.78
C ARG A 68 5.94 13.19 -9.01
N PHE A 69 6.74 12.76 -9.98
CA PHE A 69 6.90 11.36 -10.35
C PHE A 69 8.25 10.83 -9.89
N THR A 70 8.26 9.56 -9.53
CA THR A 70 9.42 8.78 -9.11
C THR A 70 9.34 7.41 -9.77
N ASN A 71 10.30 6.50 -9.51
CA ASN A 71 10.30 5.17 -10.12
C ASN A 71 9.75 4.08 -9.17
N SER A 72 9.55 4.43 -7.91
CA SER A 72 9.10 3.48 -6.88
C SER A 72 8.33 4.17 -5.75
N GLY A 73 7.59 3.39 -4.96
CA GLY A 73 6.98 3.88 -3.73
C GLY A 73 8.02 4.30 -2.69
N THR A 74 9.19 3.66 -2.66
CA THR A 74 10.30 4.04 -1.78
C THR A 74 10.77 5.48 -2.06
N GLU A 75 10.97 5.83 -3.32
CA GLU A 75 11.36 7.19 -3.69
C GLU A 75 10.23 8.19 -3.38
N ALA A 76 8.98 7.81 -3.64
CA ALA A 76 7.82 8.66 -3.38
C ALA A 76 7.68 9.01 -1.89
N THR A 77 7.81 8.04 -1.00
CA THR A 77 7.75 8.26 0.46
C THR A 77 8.97 9.02 0.97
N MET A 78 10.16 8.71 0.45
CA MET A 78 11.40 9.42 0.78
C MET A 78 11.31 10.91 0.44
N ASP A 79 10.83 11.24 -0.77
CA ASP A 79 10.71 12.62 -1.20
C ASP A 79 9.57 13.36 -0.48
N ALA A 80 8.45 12.69 -0.19
CA ALA A 80 7.38 13.27 0.62
C ALA A 80 7.86 13.63 2.03
N LEU A 81 8.66 12.78 2.68
CA LEU A 81 9.25 13.07 3.99
C LEU A 81 10.30 14.21 3.92
N ARG A 82 11.09 14.28 2.83
CA ARG A 82 12.03 15.39 2.60
C ARG A 82 11.28 16.72 2.46
N VAL A 83 10.18 16.75 1.72
CA VAL A 83 9.29 17.92 1.62
C VAL A 83 8.74 18.31 2.99
N ALA A 84 8.25 17.33 3.76
CA ALA A 84 7.70 17.58 5.08
C ALA A 84 8.74 18.19 6.04
N ARG A 85 9.97 17.68 6.04
CA ARG A 85 11.08 18.24 6.83
C ARG A 85 11.42 19.68 6.41
N ALA A 86 11.50 19.95 5.12
CA ALA A 86 11.78 21.30 4.61
C ALA A 86 10.66 22.29 4.97
N ALA A 87 9.42 21.92 4.78
CA ALA A 87 8.26 22.77 5.05
C ALA A 87 8.08 23.08 6.54
N THR A 88 8.44 22.15 7.43
CA THR A 88 8.29 22.33 8.88
C THR A 88 9.55 22.83 9.58
N GLY A 89 10.73 22.69 8.97
CA GLY A 89 12.03 22.94 9.60
C GLY A 89 12.33 21.98 10.75
N ARG A 90 11.74 20.77 10.75
CA ARG A 90 11.90 19.75 11.79
C ARG A 90 12.52 18.49 11.21
N ASP A 91 13.19 17.69 12.05
CA ASP A 91 13.97 16.54 11.59
C ASP A 91 13.26 15.20 11.79
N LYS A 92 12.55 15.04 12.91
CA LYS A 92 11.96 13.76 13.30
C LYS A 92 10.73 13.39 12.49
N ILE A 93 10.53 12.09 12.36
CA ILE A 93 9.28 11.53 11.82
C ILE A 93 8.67 10.57 12.83
N VAL A 94 7.36 10.38 12.73
CA VAL A 94 6.62 9.31 13.40
C VAL A 94 6.15 8.32 12.35
N LYS A 95 6.22 7.02 12.65
CA LYS A 95 5.59 5.94 11.90
C LYS A 95 4.98 4.91 12.85
N VAL A 96 4.16 4.01 12.34
CA VAL A 96 3.60 2.93 13.16
C VAL A 96 4.49 1.69 13.14
N GLU A 97 4.48 0.93 14.24
CA GLU A 97 5.12 -0.37 14.35
C GLU A 97 4.51 -1.33 13.31
N GLY A 98 5.35 -2.06 12.59
CA GLY A 98 4.90 -2.97 11.52
C GLY A 98 4.56 -2.28 10.20
N GLY A 99 4.53 -0.95 10.12
CA GLY A 99 4.28 -0.19 8.90
C GLY A 99 5.45 -0.30 7.92
N TYR A 100 5.13 -0.47 6.62
CA TYR A 100 6.12 -0.52 5.53
C TYR A 100 5.92 0.64 4.57
N HIS A 101 6.98 1.43 4.38
CA HIS A 101 6.95 2.63 3.55
C HIS A 101 8.10 2.69 2.53
N GLY A 102 8.62 1.54 2.14
CA GLY A 102 9.79 1.41 1.27
C GLY A 102 11.05 1.04 2.05
N HIS A 103 12.21 1.14 1.40
CA HIS A 103 13.48 0.64 1.97
C HIS A 103 14.55 1.74 2.12
N HIS A 104 14.15 3.02 2.19
CA HIS A 104 15.06 4.06 2.66
C HIS A 104 15.16 4.03 4.19
N ASP A 105 16.31 4.47 4.70
CA ASP A 105 16.71 4.23 6.10
C ASP A 105 15.67 4.68 7.13
N GLU A 106 15.06 5.85 6.95
CA GLU A 106 14.16 6.46 7.93
C GLU A 106 12.89 5.61 8.18
N VAL A 107 12.44 4.86 7.18
CA VAL A 107 11.24 4.03 7.31
C VAL A 107 11.56 2.56 7.57
N MET A 108 12.83 2.17 7.41
CA MET A 108 13.36 0.85 7.77
C MET A 108 13.62 0.73 9.29
N VAL A 109 12.77 1.36 10.08
CA VAL A 109 12.77 1.30 11.55
C VAL A 109 11.50 0.59 11.99
N SER A 110 11.63 -0.43 12.82
CA SER A 110 10.53 -1.26 13.38
C SER A 110 9.52 -1.72 12.33
N MET A 111 10.00 -2.13 11.14
CA MET A 111 9.16 -2.66 10.05
C MET A 111 8.56 -4.02 10.44
N LYS A 112 9.38 -4.94 10.96
CA LYS A 112 8.97 -6.25 11.50
C LYS A 112 9.88 -6.65 12.66
N PRO A 113 9.92 -5.90 13.77
CA PRO A 113 10.83 -6.20 14.87
C PRO A 113 10.43 -7.51 15.55
N SER A 114 11.44 -8.26 16.05
CA SER A 114 11.17 -9.33 17.01
C SER A 114 10.60 -8.72 18.30
N LEU A 115 9.64 -9.41 18.91
CA LEU A 115 9.01 -8.94 20.16
C LEU A 115 10.00 -8.79 21.31
N ASP A 116 11.10 -9.54 21.29
CA ASP A 116 12.16 -9.48 22.32
C ASP A 116 12.88 -8.12 22.36
N VAL A 117 12.90 -7.39 21.23
CA VAL A 117 13.59 -6.10 21.12
C VAL A 117 12.64 -4.93 20.85
N ALA A 118 11.37 -5.23 20.58
CA ALA A 118 10.40 -4.22 20.17
C ALA A 118 9.89 -3.33 21.31
N GLY A 119 10.21 -3.63 22.58
CA GLY A 119 9.78 -2.87 23.74
C GLY A 119 8.30 -3.06 24.10
N PRO A 120 7.76 -2.23 25.00
CA PRO A 120 6.35 -2.29 25.42
C PRO A 120 5.37 -2.07 24.26
N ALA A 121 4.19 -2.69 24.31
CA ALA A 121 3.21 -2.61 23.23
C ALA A 121 2.63 -1.20 23.07
N ASP A 122 2.49 -0.44 24.15
CA ASP A 122 1.97 0.94 24.19
C ASP A 122 3.05 2.01 23.94
N ALA A 123 4.34 1.60 23.96
CA ALA A 123 5.49 2.47 23.71
C ALA A 123 6.63 1.70 23.01
N PRO A 124 6.44 1.25 21.77
CA PRO A 124 7.41 0.44 21.06
C PRO A 124 8.74 1.20 20.86
N TYR A 125 9.83 0.44 20.89
CA TYR A 125 11.15 0.99 20.61
C TYR A 125 11.38 1.17 19.10
N SER A 126 12.19 2.18 18.76
CA SER A 126 12.69 2.34 17.40
C SER A 126 13.84 1.35 17.19
N VAL A 127 13.60 0.32 16.40
CA VAL A 127 14.55 -0.77 16.11
C VAL A 127 14.94 -0.76 14.66
N ALA A 128 16.25 -0.69 14.36
CA ALA A 128 16.73 -0.80 12.98
C ALA A 128 16.31 -2.15 12.37
N SER A 129 15.62 -2.13 11.24
CA SER A 129 15.13 -3.35 10.56
C SER A 129 16.21 -3.99 9.67
N SER A 130 17.35 -3.36 9.49
CA SER A 130 18.49 -3.86 8.72
C SER A 130 19.82 -3.42 9.32
N ALA A 131 20.84 -4.23 9.14
CA ALA A 131 22.22 -3.78 9.34
C ALA A 131 22.54 -2.63 8.37
N GLY A 132 23.37 -1.69 8.81
CA GLY A 132 23.75 -0.51 8.02
C GLY A 132 22.93 0.75 8.30
N ILE A 133 21.76 0.65 8.89
CA ILE A 133 20.97 1.82 9.32
C ILE A 133 21.69 2.48 10.50
N THR A 134 21.91 3.80 10.39
CA THR A 134 22.69 4.55 11.39
C THR A 134 21.88 4.85 12.64
N LYS A 135 22.58 5.01 13.77
CA LYS A 135 21.94 5.37 15.05
C LYS A 135 21.24 6.74 15.00
N GLY A 136 21.72 7.67 14.18
CA GLY A 136 21.10 8.98 13.98
C GLY A 136 19.70 8.82 13.37
N VAL A 137 19.59 8.04 12.29
CA VAL A 137 18.31 7.77 11.63
C VAL A 137 17.32 7.08 12.59
N VAL A 138 17.77 6.08 13.34
CA VAL A 138 16.93 5.41 14.34
C VAL A 138 16.45 6.40 15.42
N GLY A 139 17.33 7.32 15.85
CA GLY A 139 17.01 8.35 16.85
C GLY A 139 16.01 9.41 16.36
N ASP A 140 15.97 9.66 15.05
CA ASP A 140 15.04 10.62 14.43
C ASP A 140 13.72 9.99 14.00
N THR A 141 13.56 8.67 14.13
CA THR A 141 12.31 7.95 13.81
C THR A 141 11.63 7.47 15.08
N ILE A 142 10.49 8.03 15.39
CA ILE A 142 9.65 7.65 16.52
C ILE A 142 8.64 6.59 16.05
N VAL A 143 8.50 5.50 16.80
CA VAL A 143 7.59 4.41 16.49
C VAL A 143 6.44 4.39 17.52
N ILE A 144 5.22 4.27 17.04
CA ILE A 144 4.01 4.18 17.87
C ILE A 144 3.16 2.98 17.46
N PRO A 145 2.24 2.49 18.32
CA PRO A 145 1.25 1.50 17.89
C PRO A 145 0.28 2.08 16.86
N TYR A 146 -0.20 1.25 15.94
CA TYR A 146 -1.35 1.60 15.11
C TYR A 146 -2.64 1.57 15.95
N ASN A 147 -3.63 2.37 15.59
CA ASN A 147 -4.89 2.53 16.32
C ASN A 147 -4.76 3.12 17.74
N ASP A 148 -3.63 3.77 18.05
CA ASP A 148 -3.41 4.50 19.31
C ASP A 148 -3.18 6.00 19.04
N ALA A 149 -4.27 6.78 19.04
CA ALA A 149 -4.22 8.23 18.85
C ALA A 149 -3.53 8.96 20.03
N GLU A 150 -3.60 8.40 21.25
CA GLU A 150 -2.92 8.98 22.42
C GLU A 150 -1.40 8.83 22.31
N ALA A 151 -0.92 7.69 21.79
CA ALA A 151 0.50 7.50 21.52
C ALA A 151 1.02 8.52 20.50
N LEU A 152 0.23 8.80 19.44
CA LEU A 152 0.57 9.86 18.50
C LEU A 152 0.63 11.22 19.20
N GLU A 153 -0.36 11.57 19.99
CA GLU A 153 -0.34 12.85 20.70
C GLU A 153 0.86 12.96 21.66
N ARG A 154 1.19 11.88 22.40
CA ARG A 154 2.40 11.83 23.25
C ARG A 154 3.67 12.10 22.43
N ALA A 155 3.80 11.49 21.24
CA ALA A 155 4.97 11.63 20.37
C ALA A 155 5.11 13.06 19.82
N LEU A 156 4.01 13.78 19.61
CA LEU A 156 4.03 15.11 19.01
C LEU A 156 4.15 16.28 20.02
N ARG A 157 4.10 16.02 21.32
CA ARG A 157 4.15 17.07 22.37
C ARG A 157 5.39 17.97 22.29
N GLY A 158 6.53 17.40 21.84
CA GLY A 158 7.78 18.13 21.69
C GLY A 158 7.79 19.15 20.54
N ARG A 159 6.83 19.08 19.62
CA ARG A 159 6.72 19.92 18.41
C ARG A 159 7.99 19.90 17.52
N ASP A 160 8.73 18.81 17.54
CA ASP A 160 9.97 18.59 16.79
C ASP A 160 9.83 17.52 15.68
N VAL A 161 8.60 17.05 15.46
CA VAL A 161 8.24 16.06 14.45
C VAL A 161 7.75 16.74 13.18
N ALA A 162 8.41 16.47 12.06
CA ALA A 162 8.08 16.98 10.73
C ALA A 162 6.84 16.32 10.16
N ALA A 163 6.77 14.99 10.23
CA ALA A 163 5.71 14.21 9.62
C ALA A 163 5.30 12.99 10.45
N PHE A 164 4.02 12.65 10.37
CA PHE A 164 3.53 11.31 10.66
C PHE A 164 3.22 10.62 9.32
N ILE A 165 3.99 9.58 8.99
CA ILE A 165 3.73 8.74 7.83
C ILE A 165 3.00 7.48 8.25
N VAL A 166 1.91 7.16 7.55
CA VAL A 166 1.06 6.02 7.88
C VAL A 166 0.38 5.46 6.63
N GLU A 167 0.28 4.13 6.56
CA GLU A 167 -0.68 3.47 5.67
C GLU A 167 -2.08 3.66 6.27
N PRO A 168 -3.06 4.29 5.56
CA PRO A 168 -4.41 4.46 6.12
C PRO A 168 -5.09 3.14 6.50
N VAL A 169 -4.75 2.07 5.80
CA VAL A 169 -5.00 0.68 6.17
C VAL A 169 -3.67 -0.05 6.03
N MET A 170 -3.16 -0.62 7.12
CA MET A 170 -1.91 -1.36 7.05
C MET A 170 -2.09 -2.64 6.23
N GLN A 171 -1.24 -2.83 5.24
CA GLN A 171 -1.34 -3.94 4.30
C GLN A 171 -0.01 -4.71 4.12
N ASN A 172 0.82 -4.73 5.15
CA ASN A 172 2.06 -5.50 5.20
C ASN A 172 2.12 -6.44 6.42
N ILE A 173 1.00 -6.58 7.09
CA ILE A 173 0.74 -7.49 8.22
C ILE A 173 -0.65 -8.14 8.07
N GLY A 174 -1.00 -8.58 6.88
CA GLY A 174 -2.38 -8.85 6.48
C GLY A 174 -3.12 -7.55 6.15
N ILE A 175 -4.40 -7.46 6.47
CA ILE A 175 -5.19 -6.23 6.40
C ILE A 175 -5.57 -5.81 7.82
N CYS A 176 -4.94 -4.74 8.30
CA CYS A 176 -5.24 -4.15 9.60
C CYS A 176 -5.98 -2.83 9.40
N MET A 177 -7.27 -2.85 9.70
CA MET A 177 -8.17 -1.70 9.52
C MET A 177 -7.96 -0.64 10.60
N PRO A 178 -8.11 0.66 10.27
CA PRO A 178 -8.22 1.69 11.28
C PRO A 178 -9.49 1.46 12.09
N GLN A 179 -9.43 1.64 13.40
CA GLN A 179 -10.61 1.66 14.24
C GLN A 179 -11.43 2.94 13.97
N ASP A 180 -12.72 2.88 14.29
CA ASP A 180 -13.63 4.00 14.08
C ASP A 180 -13.11 5.29 14.74
N GLY A 181 -13.01 6.35 13.95
CA GLY A 181 -12.54 7.66 14.40
C GLY A 181 -11.02 7.81 14.51
N TYR A 182 -10.22 6.73 14.35
CA TYR A 182 -8.76 6.81 14.49
C TYR A 182 -8.11 7.78 13.50
N LEU A 183 -8.41 7.66 12.21
CA LEU A 183 -7.81 8.52 11.19
C LEU A 183 -8.26 9.98 11.32
N GLN A 184 -9.50 10.23 11.76
CA GLN A 184 -9.99 11.57 12.08
C GLN A 184 -9.20 12.18 13.24
N ALA A 185 -9.01 11.41 14.32
CA ALA A 185 -8.19 11.83 15.46
C ALA A 185 -6.73 12.10 15.04
N VAL A 186 -6.16 11.25 14.20
CA VAL A 186 -4.83 11.46 13.60
C VAL A 186 -4.75 12.80 12.87
N ARG A 187 -5.75 13.10 12.03
CA ARG A 187 -5.79 14.39 11.30
C ARG A 187 -5.86 15.59 12.26
N GLU A 188 -6.69 15.51 13.27
CA GLU A 188 -6.84 16.59 14.26
C GLU A 188 -5.57 16.81 15.09
N ILE A 189 -4.96 15.71 15.57
CA ILE A 189 -3.73 15.76 16.37
C ILE A 189 -2.58 16.33 15.53
N THR A 190 -2.35 15.81 14.34
CA THR A 190 -1.26 16.28 13.46
C THR A 190 -1.42 17.78 13.15
N SER A 191 -2.63 18.25 12.86
CA SER A 191 -2.93 19.66 12.63
C SER A 191 -2.64 20.52 13.87
N ARG A 192 -3.04 20.06 15.05
CA ARG A 192 -2.83 20.78 16.33
C ARG A 192 -1.36 21.01 16.64
N TYR A 193 -0.52 20.05 16.30
CA TYR A 193 0.92 20.10 16.58
C TYR A 193 1.74 20.66 15.41
N GLY A 194 1.12 20.92 14.24
CA GLY A 194 1.80 21.39 13.03
C GLY A 194 2.77 20.35 12.47
N THR A 195 2.42 19.07 12.60
CA THR A 195 3.11 17.94 12.00
C THR A 195 2.36 17.57 10.73
N LEU A 196 3.04 17.32 9.61
CA LEU A 196 2.37 16.97 8.37
C LEU A 196 1.90 15.52 8.40
N LEU A 197 0.66 15.29 7.99
CA LEU A 197 0.12 13.96 7.78
C LEU A 197 0.48 13.48 6.37
N VAL A 198 1.24 12.41 6.27
CA VAL A 198 1.62 11.77 5.01
C VAL A 198 0.90 10.42 4.92
N PHE A 199 -0.04 10.29 3.99
CA PHE A 199 -0.63 8.99 3.69
C PHE A 199 0.23 8.24 2.69
N ASP A 200 0.67 7.06 3.10
CA ASP A 200 1.24 6.09 2.18
C ASP A 200 0.10 5.28 1.56
N GLU A 201 -0.29 5.67 0.37
CA GLU A 201 -1.31 4.99 -0.43
C GLU A 201 -0.70 4.14 -1.55
N VAL A 202 0.54 3.72 -1.41
CA VAL A 202 1.22 2.85 -2.38
C VAL A 202 0.45 1.54 -2.59
N LYS A 203 -0.19 1.02 -1.55
CA LYS A 203 -1.03 -0.19 -1.64
C LYS A 203 -2.52 0.10 -1.80
N THR A 204 -3.02 1.24 -1.33
CA THR A 204 -4.46 1.55 -1.27
C THR A 204 -4.93 2.48 -2.37
N GLY A 205 -4.08 3.30 -2.93
CA GLY A 205 -4.44 4.44 -3.78
C GLY A 205 -5.38 4.15 -4.95
N ILE A 206 -5.18 3.05 -5.68
CA ILE A 206 -6.08 2.64 -6.78
C ILE A 206 -7.07 1.58 -6.30
N THR A 207 -6.61 0.66 -5.46
CA THR A 207 -7.33 -0.58 -5.15
C THR A 207 -8.45 -0.40 -4.11
N ALA A 208 -8.39 0.68 -3.31
CA ALA A 208 -9.39 0.95 -2.28
C ALA A 208 -10.67 1.61 -2.81
N GLY A 209 -10.56 2.34 -3.92
CA GLY A 209 -11.66 3.11 -4.49
C GLY A 209 -11.17 4.24 -5.39
N TRP A 210 -12.08 5.12 -5.81
CA TRP A 210 -11.73 6.19 -6.75
C TRP A 210 -10.63 7.13 -6.24
N SER A 211 -10.75 7.61 -5.01
CA SER A 211 -9.78 8.54 -4.40
C SER A 211 -8.94 7.88 -3.30
N GLY A 212 -8.66 6.59 -3.45
CA GLY A 212 -7.88 5.84 -2.48
C GLY A 212 -8.54 5.72 -1.11
N ALA A 213 -7.75 5.34 -0.12
CA ALA A 213 -8.22 5.24 1.27
C ALA A 213 -8.57 6.61 1.87
N ALA A 214 -7.87 7.68 1.48
CA ALA A 214 -8.21 9.04 1.89
C ALA A 214 -9.67 9.38 1.56
N GLY A 215 -10.11 9.04 0.35
CA GLY A 215 -11.50 9.25 -0.08
C GLY A 215 -12.50 8.33 0.64
N VAL A 216 -12.14 7.07 0.91
CA VAL A 216 -12.99 6.11 1.61
C VAL A 216 -13.25 6.56 3.06
N PHE A 217 -12.23 7.03 3.77
CA PHE A 217 -12.35 7.47 5.17
C PHE A 217 -12.69 8.95 5.34
N GLY A 218 -12.73 9.73 4.25
CA GLY A 218 -13.01 11.17 4.30
C GLY A 218 -11.96 11.96 5.09
N VAL A 219 -10.70 11.52 5.06
CA VAL A 219 -9.58 12.17 5.75
C VAL A 219 -8.57 12.65 4.74
N GLU A 220 -8.35 13.96 4.68
CA GLU A 220 -7.39 14.58 3.75
C GLU A 220 -6.01 14.68 4.41
N PRO A 221 -4.97 14.00 3.89
CA PRO A 221 -3.60 14.20 4.34
C PRO A 221 -3.01 15.52 3.79
N ASP A 222 -1.82 15.87 4.25
CA ASP A 222 -1.06 17.01 3.72
C ASP A 222 -0.27 16.62 2.47
N LEU A 223 0.27 15.40 2.49
CA LEU A 223 1.00 14.76 1.39
C LEU A 223 0.51 13.32 1.21
N VAL A 224 0.59 12.82 -0.01
CA VAL A 224 0.25 11.42 -0.37
C VAL A 224 1.33 10.83 -1.25
N ALA A 225 1.68 9.55 -1.00
CA ALA A 225 2.56 8.77 -1.85
C ALA A 225 1.78 7.66 -2.55
N LEU A 226 1.99 7.50 -3.85
CA LEU A 226 1.39 6.49 -4.71
C LEU A 226 2.47 5.70 -5.44
N ALA A 227 2.19 4.45 -5.78
CA ALA A 227 2.99 3.64 -6.69
C ALA A 227 2.18 2.42 -7.17
N LYS A 228 2.88 1.31 -7.45
CA LYS A 228 2.25 0.02 -7.77
C LYS A 228 1.19 0.14 -8.87
N SER A 229 -0.08 0.10 -8.49
CA SER A 229 -1.20 0.03 -9.45
C SER A 229 -1.29 1.20 -10.41
N ILE A 230 -0.75 2.38 -10.08
CA ILE A 230 -0.75 3.53 -11.00
C ILE A 230 0.12 3.31 -12.24
N GLY A 231 1.14 2.45 -12.16
CA GLY A 231 2.09 2.19 -13.23
C GLY A 231 1.66 1.11 -14.23
N GLY A 232 0.53 0.40 -13.98
CA GLY A 232 0.07 -0.67 -14.86
C GLY A 232 1.07 -1.81 -15.06
N GLY A 233 1.97 -2.03 -14.09
CA GLY A 233 3.06 -3.03 -14.13
C GLY A 233 4.43 -2.45 -14.47
N LEU A 234 4.51 -1.15 -14.81
CA LEU A 234 5.79 -0.46 -15.02
C LEU A 234 6.26 0.25 -13.73
N PRO A 235 7.59 0.48 -13.59
CA PRO A 235 8.15 1.12 -12.40
C PRO A 235 7.79 2.60 -12.35
N LEU A 236 6.76 2.92 -11.57
CA LEU A 236 6.27 4.27 -11.36
C LEU A 236 5.87 4.48 -9.90
N GLY A 237 6.31 5.59 -9.35
CA GLY A 237 5.81 6.19 -8.14
C GLY A 237 5.40 7.64 -8.39
N ALA A 238 4.61 8.18 -7.50
CA ALA A 238 4.24 9.58 -7.49
C ALA A 238 4.01 10.04 -6.04
N PHE A 239 4.27 11.30 -5.78
CA PHE A 239 3.81 11.94 -4.56
C PHE A 239 3.23 13.31 -4.88
N GLY A 240 2.28 13.71 -4.10
CA GLY A 240 1.59 14.97 -4.28
C GLY A 240 1.05 15.49 -2.97
N GLY A 241 0.48 16.68 -2.98
CA GLY A 241 -0.08 17.27 -1.78
C GLY A 241 -0.52 18.70 -1.93
N LYS A 242 -0.74 19.34 -0.81
CA LYS A 242 -1.12 20.75 -0.74
C LYS A 242 -0.03 21.65 -1.32
N ARG A 243 -0.45 22.67 -2.05
CA ARG A 243 0.47 23.60 -2.72
C ARG A 243 1.51 24.17 -1.78
N GLU A 244 1.10 24.61 -0.60
CA GLU A 244 1.98 25.24 0.38
C GLU A 244 3.19 24.37 0.78
N TYR A 245 3.08 23.04 0.72
CA TYR A 245 4.17 22.12 1.00
C TYR A 245 4.93 21.72 -0.28
N MET A 246 4.21 21.48 -1.37
CA MET A 246 4.84 21.09 -2.63
C MET A 246 5.63 22.24 -3.29
N ASP A 247 5.37 23.49 -2.93
CA ASP A 247 6.11 24.66 -3.38
C ASP A 247 7.57 24.64 -2.86
N GLU A 248 7.90 23.85 -1.83
CA GLU A 248 9.30 23.58 -1.45
C GLU A 248 10.15 23.10 -2.62
N ILE A 249 9.56 22.29 -3.51
CA ILE A 249 10.23 21.82 -4.73
C ILE A 249 10.18 22.89 -5.83
N THR A 250 9.05 23.56 -6.01
CA THR A 250 8.87 24.58 -7.05
C THR A 250 9.82 25.77 -6.84
N GLU A 251 10.02 26.15 -5.58
CA GLU A 251 10.93 27.21 -5.17
C GLU A 251 12.38 26.72 -5.01
N ARG A 252 12.66 25.45 -5.35
CA ARG A 252 13.99 24.83 -5.34
C ARG A 252 14.65 24.77 -3.95
N ARG A 253 13.88 24.82 -2.87
CA ARG A 253 14.39 24.53 -1.52
C ARG A 253 14.61 23.02 -1.33
N VAL A 254 13.75 22.21 -1.92
CA VAL A 254 13.91 20.74 -1.98
C VAL A 254 14.35 20.34 -3.38
N VAL A 255 15.43 19.57 -3.44
CA VAL A 255 15.92 18.97 -4.69
C VAL A 255 15.19 17.67 -4.92
N HIS A 256 14.46 17.58 -6.04
CA HIS A 256 13.83 16.35 -6.53
C HIS A 256 14.36 16.07 -7.93
N LEU A 257 15.21 15.08 -8.07
CA LEU A 257 15.89 14.70 -9.31
C LEU A 257 15.86 13.18 -9.50
N GLY A 258 15.76 12.76 -10.74
CA GLY A 258 15.84 11.36 -11.14
C GLY A 258 15.77 11.24 -12.66
N THR A 259 16.79 10.61 -13.26
CA THR A 259 16.89 10.47 -14.72
C THR A 259 15.64 9.86 -15.35
N TYR A 260 15.03 8.90 -14.68
CA TYR A 260 13.87 8.16 -15.18
C TYR A 260 12.52 8.68 -14.64
N ASN A 261 12.53 9.70 -13.77
CA ASN A 261 11.32 10.22 -13.15
C ASN A 261 10.33 10.75 -14.20
N GLY A 262 9.14 10.16 -14.23
CA GLY A 262 8.11 10.56 -15.19
C GLY A 262 8.49 10.28 -16.64
N ASN A 263 9.25 9.22 -16.93
CA ASN A 263 9.58 8.85 -18.31
C ASN A 263 8.33 8.58 -19.13
N PRO A 264 8.34 8.90 -20.44
CA PRO A 264 7.15 8.82 -21.29
C PRO A 264 6.49 7.44 -21.32
N LEU A 265 7.29 6.37 -21.22
CA LEU A 265 6.77 5.00 -21.27
C LEU A 265 5.89 4.70 -20.06
N CYS A 266 6.35 5.07 -18.85
CA CYS A 266 5.56 4.94 -17.63
C CYS A 266 4.36 5.89 -17.61
N MET A 267 4.50 7.10 -18.17
CA MET A 267 3.40 8.04 -18.28
C MET A 267 2.30 7.55 -19.22
N ALA A 268 2.66 6.93 -20.35
CA ALA A 268 1.70 6.32 -21.28
C ALA A 268 0.91 5.19 -20.59
N ALA A 269 1.60 4.32 -19.83
CA ALA A 269 0.95 3.27 -19.05
C ALA A 269 0.02 3.85 -17.97
N ALA A 270 0.49 4.83 -17.20
CA ALA A 270 -0.30 5.47 -16.15
C ALA A 270 -1.54 6.17 -16.71
N LYS A 271 -1.41 6.89 -17.82
CA LYS A 271 -2.54 7.52 -18.50
C LYS A 271 -3.60 6.47 -18.86
N ALA A 272 -3.20 5.38 -19.52
CA ALA A 272 -4.12 4.30 -19.87
C ALA A 272 -4.78 3.66 -18.63
N VAL A 273 -4.03 3.44 -17.57
CA VAL A 273 -4.57 2.93 -16.29
C VAL A 273 -5.63 3.87 -15.74
N LEU A 274 -5.34 5.17 -15.66
CA LEU A 274 -6.20 6.15 -15.01
C LEU A 274 -7.44 6.51 -15.83
N THR A 275 -7.38 6.41 -17.17
CA THR A 275 -8.47 6.84 -18.06
C THR A 275 -9.29 5.70 -18.64
N GLU A 276 -8.68 4.54 -18.92
CA GLU A 276 -9.34 3.45 -19.64
C GLU A 276 -9.55 2.19 -18.78
N VAL A 277 -8.72 1.98 -17.74
CA VAL A 277 -8.77 0.75 -16.95
C VAL A 277 -9.46 0.95 -15.62
N CYS A 278 -9.02 1.93 -14.84
CA CYS A 278 -9.48 2.14 -13.46
C CYS A 278 -10.56 3.23 -13.39
N THR A 279 -11.64 3.06 -14.17
CA THR A 279 -12.81 3.93 -14.07
C THR A 279 -13.58 3.68 -12.77
N PRO A 280 -14.42 4.61 -12.32
CA PRO A 280 -15.27 4.39 -11.14
C PRO A 280 -16.14 3.12 -11.23
N GLU A 281 -16.65 2.82 -12.43
CA GLU A 281 -17.51 1.65 -12.71
C GLU A 281 -16.72 0.36 -12.54
N VAL A 282 -15.60 0.23 -13.27
CA VAL A 282 -14.72 -0.94 -13.22
C VAL A 282 -14.18 -1.16 -11.81
N THR A 283 -13.80 -0.09 -11.11
CA THR A 283 -13.31 -0.20 -9.74
C THR A 283 -14.40 -0.76 -8.80
N ARG A 284 -15.66 -0.32 -8.93
CA ARG A 284 -16.78 -0.87 -8.14
C ARG A 284 -17.05 -2.33 -8.46
N GLU A 285 -17.01 -2.73 -9.73
CA GLU A 285 -17.21 -4.14 -10.13
C GLU A 285 -16.14 -5.06 -9.54
N VAL A 286 -14.88 -4.64 -9.58
CA VAL A 286 -13.78 -5.43 -9.00
C VAL A 286 -13.90 -5.54 -7.48
N ILE A 287 -14.29 -4.46 -6.81
CA ILE A 287 -14.53 -4.47 -5.36
C ILE A 287 -15.69 -5.40 -5.01
N ALA A 288 -16.78 -5.37 -5.77
CA ALA A 288 -17.92 -6.27 -5.57
C ALA A 288 -17.50 -7.74 -5.74
N ARG A 289 -16.70 -8.05 -6.77
CA ARG A 289 -16.16 -9.40 -7.00
C ARG A 289 -15.26 -9.85 -5.84
N ASN A 290 -14.45 -8.96 -5.31
CA ASN A 290 -13.65 -9.24 -4.11
C ASN A 290 -14.53 -9.54 -2.89
N HIS A 291 -15.61 -8.78 -2.71
CA HIS A 291 -16.57 -9.00 -1.62
C HIS A 291 -17.20 -10.39 -1.68
N GLU A 292 -17.60 -10.86 -2.87
CA GLU A 292 -18.13 -12.21 -3.07
C GLU A 292 -17.13 -13.29 -2.64
N LEU A 293 -15.86 -13.15 -2.99
CA LEU A 293 -14.79 -14.04 -2.54
C LEU A 293 -14.64 -14.04 -1.02
N VAL A 294 -14.64 -12.86 -0.42
CA VAL A 294 -14.52 -12.69 1.04
C VAL A 294 -15.69 -13.35 1.77
N GLU A 295 -16.92 -13.17 1.29
CA GLU A 295 -18.11 -13.81 1.86
C GLU A 295 -18.07 -15.34 1.74
N ALA A 296 -17.56 -15.86 0.63
CA ALA A 296 -17.37 -17.30 0.47
C ALA A 296 -16.35 -17.86 1.49
N CYS A 297 -15.21 -17.19 1.68
CA CYS A 297 -14.24 -17.57 2.70
C CYS A 297 -14.82 -17.44 4.12
N ARG A 298 -15.58 -16.38 4.40
CA ARG A 298 -16.26 -16.17 5.69
C ARG A 298 -17.27 -17.29 5.99
N SER A 299 -17.99 -17.73 4.98
CA SER A 299 -18.92 -18.85 5.10
C SER A 299 -18.23 -20.14 5.52
N VAL A 300 -17.08 -20.47 4.92
CA VAL A 300 -16.26 -21.64 5.28
C VAL A 300 -15.78 -21.52 6.73
N ILE A 301 -15.24 -20.38 7.13
CA ILE A 301 -14.76 -20.13 8.51
C ILE A 301 -15.90 -20.33 9.51
N THR A 302 -17.07 -19.75 9.24
CA THR A 302 -18.24 -19.82 10.13
C THR A 302 -18.81 -21.24 10.22
N GLN A 303 -18.95 -21.92 9.08
CA GLN A 303 -19.49 -23.29 9.00
C GLN A 303 -18.67 -24.28 9.85
N HIS A 304 -17.37 -24.11 9.88
CA HIS A 304 -16.45 -25.02 10.57
C HIS A 304 -15.97 -24.51 11.94
N GLY A 305 -16.43 -23.33 12.37
CA GLY A 305 -16.06 -22.74 13.68
C GLY A 305 -14.56 -22.53 13.83
N LEU A 306 -13.88 -22.09 12.75
CA LEU A 306 -12.43 -21.95 12.74
C LEU A 306 -11.96 -20.72 13.55
N PRO A 307 -10.80 -20.79 14.23
CA PRO A 307 -10.18 -19.65 14.90
C PRO A 307 -9.50 -18.73 13.86
N ALA A 308 -10.24 -18.31 12.87
CA ALA A 308 -9.78 -17.48 11.78
C ALA A 308 -10.80 -16.39 11.45
N ASN A 309 -10.36 -15.34 10.79
CA ASN A 309 -11.23 -14.33 10.22
C ASN A 309 -10.78 -13.95 8.80
N VAL A 310 -11.66 -13.30 8.06
CA VAL A 310 -11.35 -12.75 6.75
C VAL A 310 -11.68 -11.26 6.74
N VAL A 311 -10.71 -10.47 6.30
CA VAL A 311 -10.81 -9.00 6.22
C VAL A 311 -10.62 -8.57 4.79
N GLU A 312 -11.37 -7.55 4.36
CA GLU A 312 -11.24 -6.93 3.04
C GLU A 312 -11.02 -5.43 3.12
N PHE A 313 -10.35 -4.89 2.11
CA PHE A 313 -10.32 -3.46 1.84
C PHE A 313 -10.19 -3.18 0.34
N GLY A 314 -11.26 -2.67 -0.24
CA GLY A 314 -11.35 -2.46 -1.67
C GLY A 314 -11.26 -3.78 -2.47
N ALA A 315 -10.33 -3.86 -3.40
CA ALA A 315 -10.13 -5.04 -4.25
C ALA A 315 -9.26 -6.13 -3.62
N LYS A 316 -8.97 -6.04 -2.33
CA LYS A 316 -8.06 -6.94 -1.61
C LYS A 316 -8.74 -7.61 -0.43
N GLY A 317 -8.30 -8.81 -0.12
CA GLY A 317 -8.73 -9.54 1.06
C GLY A 317 -7.61 -10.41 1.63
N CYS A 318 -7.79 -10.86 2.86
CA CYS A 318 -6.84 -11.69 3.57
C CYS A 318 -7.55 -12.59 4.56
N VAL A 319 -7.24 -13.89 4.57
CA VAL A 319 -7.58 -14.79 5.68
C VAL A 319 -6.48 -14.70 6.72
N THR A 320 -6.87 -14.45 7.96
CA THR A 320 -5.96 -14.37 9.11
C THR A 320 -6.33 -15.45 10.12
N TRP A 321 -5.36 -16.28 10.49
CA TRP A 321 -5.51 -17.32 11.50
C TRP A 321 -5.40 -16.72 12.91
N SER A 322 -6.44 -16.01 13.26
CA SER A 322 -6.69 -15.40 14.57
C SER A 322 -8.20 -15.31 14.76
N PRO A 323 -8.75 -15.58 15.94
CA PRO A 323 -10.20 -15.49 16.18
C PRO A 323 -10.75 -14.07 16.02
N GLU A 324 -9.91 -13.06 16.26
CA GLU A 324 -10.25 -11.65 16.15
C GLU A 324 -9.44 -10.96 15.04
N PRO A 325 -10.02 -9.97 14.34
CA PRO A 325 -9.26 -9.13 13.41
C PRO A 325 -8.08 -8.44 14.11
N ILE A 326 -6.95 -8.39 13.43
CA ILE A 326 -5.76 -7.70 13.94
C ILE A 326 -5.99 -6.18 13.98
N LYS A 327 -5.57 -5.54 15.07
CA LYS A 327 -5.70 -4.09 15.30
C LYS A 327 -4.36 -3.35 15.27
N ASN A 328 -3.26 -4.09 15.37
CA ASN A 328 -1.89 -3.56 15.37
C ASN A 328 -0.88 -4.69 15.08
N TYR A 329 0.40 -4.33 15.07
CA TYR A 329 1.49 -5.28 14.82
C TYR A 329 1.58 -6.40 15.86
N ARG A 330 1.25 -6.12 17.14
CA ARG A 330 1.34 -7.12 18.22
C ARG A 330 0.27 -8.20 18.04
N ASP A 331 -0.93 -7.84 17.63
CA ASP A 331 -1.98 -8.81 17.30
C ASP A 331 -1.55 -9.69 16.13
N TYR A 332 -0.96 -9.08 15.08
CA TYR A 332 -0.41 -9.83 13.94
C TYR A 332 0.64 -10.87 14.38
N LYS A 333 1.52 -10.53 15.32
CA LYS A 333 2.53 -11.46 15.84
C LYS A 333 1.95 -12.63 16.62
N ASN A 334 0.70 -12.55 17.07
CA ASN A 334 -0.03 -13.60 17.76
C ASN A 334 -0.90 -14.46 16.83
N THR A 335 -0.89 -14.19 15.51
CA THR A 335 -1.59 -15.04 14.52
C THR A 335 -0.85 -16.37 14.33
N ASP A 336 -1.60 -17.42 13.98
CA ASP A 336 -1.00 -18.73 13.67
C ASP A 336 -0.37 -18.73 12.28
N LEU A 337 0.93 -18.42 12.24
CA LEU A 337 1.71 -18.36 11.01
C LEU A 337 1.99 -19.75 10.42
N ASP A 338 1.96 -20.82 11.20
CA ASP A 338 2.15 -22.20 10.72
C ASP A 338 0.93 -22.65 9.93
N LEU A 339 -0.28 -22.36 10.42
CA LEU A 339 -1.51 -22.57 9.65
C LEU A 339 -1.57 -21.69 8.39
N ALA A 340 -1.16 -20.44 8.47
CA ALA A 340 -1.09 -19.57 7.30
C ALA A 340 -0.12 -20.13 6.25
N PHE A 341 1.03 -20.66 6.66
CA PHE A 341 1.98 -21.32 5.76
C PHE A 341 1.43 -22.61 5.16
N ALA A 342 0.78 -23.45 5.96
CA ALA A 342 0.14 -24.67 5.47
C ALA A 342 -0.94 -24.35 4.43
N GLN A 343 -1.78 -23.34 4.67
CA GLN A 343 -2.77 -22.86 3.71
C GLN A 343 -2.13 -22.37 2.41
N TRP A 344 -1.03 -21.61 2.50
CA TRP A 344 -0.30 -21.12 1.33
C TRP A 344 0.27 -22.28 0.51
N MET A 345 0.89 -23.27 1.16
CA MET A 345 1.42 -24.48 0.51
C MET A 345 0.33 -25.33 -0.15
N HIS A 346 -0.82 -25.47 0.52
CA HIS A 346 -1.99 -26.16 -0.04
C HIS A 346 -2.50 -25.43 -1.30
N GLY A 347 -2.58 -24.11 -1.25
CA GLY A 347 -3.03 -23.28 -2.37
C GLY A 347 -2.10 -23.39 -3.58
N ILE A 348 -0.77 -23.25 -3.40
CA ILE A 348 0.16 -23.30 -4.52
C ILE A 348 0.16 -24.69 -5.20
N ASN A 349 -0.01 -25.77 -4.44
CA ASN A 349 -0.13 -27.13 -4.98
C ASN A 349 -1.44 -27.37 -5.75
N ARG A 350 -2.40 -26.42 -5.66
CA ARG A 350 -3.71 -26.46 -6.35
C ARG A 350 -3.89 -25.31 -7.34
N GLY A 351 -2.79 -24.71 -7.77
CA GLY A 351 -2.81 -23.69 -8.82
C GLY A 351 -3.25 -22.31 -8.36
N ILE A 352 -3.11 -22.00 -7.06
CA ILE A 352 -3.32 -20.66 -6.50
C ILE A 352 -1.98 -20.03 -6.19
N LEU A 353 -1.69 -18.88 -6.79
CA LEU A 353 -0.50 -18.08 -6.49
C LEU A 353 -0.86 -16.91 -5.59
N LEU A 354 -0.71 -17.10 -4.28
CA LEU A 354 -0.74 -16.01 -3.30
C LEU A 354 0.67 -15.40 -3.13
N PRO A 355 0.78 -14.19 -2.57
CA PRO A 355 2.08 -13.64 -2.19
C PRO A 355 2.86 -14.60 -1.30
N PRO A 356 4.20 -14.70 -1.48
CA PRO A 356 5.02 -15.64 -0.69
C PRO A 356 5.20 -15.22 0.77
N GLY A 357 4.87 -13.99 1.12
CA GLY A 357 4.83 -13.53 2.51
C GLY A 357 3.47 -13.88 3.15
N LEU A 358 3.48 -14.46 4.34
CA LEU A 358 2.25 -14.83 5.07
C LEU A 358 1.49 -13.62 5.62
N ASP A 359 2.02 -12.46 5.42
CA ASP A 359 1.55 -11.16 5.87
C ASP A 359 0.92 -10.33 4.74
N GLU A 360 0.82 -10.89 3.53
CA GLU A 360 0.29 -10.21 2.36
C GLU A 360 -1.15 -10.65 2.06
N GLN A 361 -1.88 -9.76 1.43
CA GLN A 361 -3.25 -9.96 0.97
C GLN A 361 -3.32 -10.36 -0.51
N TRP A 362 -4.38 -11.03 -0.91
CA TRP A 362 -4.69 -11.18 -2.34
C TRP A 362 -5.18 -9.87 -2.97
N LEU A 363 -5.03 -9.76 -4.28
CA LEU A 363 -5.63 -8.70 -5.10
C LEU A 363 -6.49 -9.32 -6.20
N ILE A 364 -7.75 -8.92 -6.27
CA ILE A 364 -8.58 -9.13 -7.45
C ILE A 364 -8.29 -8.01 -8.45
N SER A 365 -7.84 -8.37 -9.65
CA SER A 365 -7.55 -7.42 -10.72
C SER A 365 -8.74 -7.28 -11.68
N VAL A 366 -8.70 -6.24 -12.49
CA VAL A 366 -9.68 -6.00 -13.57
C VAL A 366 -9.81 -7.20 -14.52
N MET A 367 -8.74 -7.98 -14.70
CA MET A 367 -8.70 -9.12 -15.61
C MET A 367 -9.19 -10.44 -15.00
N HIS A 368 -9.42 -10.51 -13.70
CA HIS A 368 -10.02 -11.71 -13.11
C HIS A 368 -11.47 -11.84 -13.56
N THR A 369 -11.83 -13.02 -14.07
CA THR A 369 -13.23 -13.40 -14.28
C THR A 369 -13.87 -13.78 -12.95
N ASP A 370 -15.21 -13.84 -12.88
CA ASP A 370 -15.92 -14.27 -11.67
C ASP A 370 -15.49 -15.68 -11.25
N GLU A 371 -15.36 -16.62 -12.21
CA GLU A 371 -14.85 -17.97 -11.96
C GLU A 371 -13.45 -17.95 -11.40
N ALA A 372 -12.52 -17.18 -12.01
CA ALA A 372 -11.15 -17.08 -11.54
C ALA A 372 -11.08 -16.47 -10.14
N ALA A 373 -11.89 -15.44 -9.86
CA ALA A 373 -11.94 -14.82 -8.54
C ALA A 373 -12.41 -15.80 -7.45
N MET A 374 -13.33 -16.70 -7.77
CA MET A 374 -13.90 -17.66 -6.82
C MET A 374 -13.07 -18.95 -6.66
N THR A 375 -12.07 -19.19 -7.51
CA THR A 375 -11.25 -20.42 -7.45
C THR A 375 -10.57 -20.57 -6.08
N TYR A 376 -10.10 -19.46 -5.49
CA TYR A 376 -9.47 -19.49 -4.17
C TYR A 376 -10.43 -19.95 -3.07
N ALA A 377 -11.71 -19.55 -3.09
CA ALA A 377 -12.67 -19.98 -2.07
C ALA A 377 -12.87 -21.50 -2.07
N GLY A 378 -12.90 -22.13 -3.24
CA GLY A 378 -12.97 -23.59 -3.36
C GLY A 378 -11.73 -24.27 -2.78
N VAL A 379 -10.55 -23.79 -3.14
CA VAL A 379 -9.28 -24.33 -2.64
C VAL A 379 -9.13 -24.10 -1.12
N PHE A 380 -9.63 -22.99 -0.61
CA PHE A 380 -9.66 -22.74 0.84
C PHE A 380 -10.61 -23.69 1.56
N ALA A 381 -11.79 -23.97 1.00
CA ALA A 381 -12.70 -24.97 1.55
C ALA A 381 -12.08 -26.37 1.59
N ASP A 382 -11.41 -26.79 0.51
CA ASP A 382 -10.70 -28.07 0.45
C ASP A 382 -9.59 -28.16 1.52
N PHE A 383 -8.85 -27.05 1.74
CA PHE A 383 -7.85 -26.99 2.80
C PHE A 383 -8.47 -27.19 4.19
N VAL A 384 -9.58 -26.52 4.46
CA VAL A 384 -10.28 -26.64 5.75
C VAL A 384 -10.81 -28.06 5.96
N GLU A 385 -11.38 -28.70 4.94
CA GLU A 385 -11.83 -30.10 5.04
C GLU A 385 -10.67 -31.07 5.34
N GLU A 386 -9.49 -30.84 4.77
CA GLU A 386 -8.29 -31.65 5.07
C GLU A 386 -7.77 -31.38 6.50
N LEU A 387 -7.84 -30.14 6.96
CA LEU A 387 -7.38 -29.74 8.30
C LEU A 387 -8.17 -30.37 9.44
N ILE A 388 -9.50 -30.56 9.23
CA ILE A 388 -10.40 -31.05 10.28
C ILE A 388 -10.60 -32.57 10.30
N ARG A 389 -10.01 -33.29 9.30
CA ARG A 389 -9.99 -34.76 9.26
C ARG A 389 -8.93 -35.35 10.17
#